data_50cc1c7a0946fb8924aaa2379a710db5
#
_entry.id   50cc1c7a0946fb8924aaa2379a710db5
#
_cell.length_a   1.000
_cell.length_b   1.000
_cell.length_c   1.000
_cell.angle_alpha   90.00
_cell.angle_beta   90.00
_cell.angle_gamma   90.00
#
_symmetry.space_group_name_H-M   'P 1'
#
loop_
_entity.id
_entity.type
_entity.pdbx_description
1 polymer ?
#
loop_
_entity_poly.entity_id
_entity_poly.type
_entity_poly.pdbx_seq_one_letter_code
_entity_poly.pdbx_strand_id
1 'polypeptide(L)'
;KKPGLVVHEDDDNTPDTLIHRILHYLYNKGEYRPEEENSFVPALCNRIDRNTGGIVIAAKNAAALRILNQKIKDRELSKKYLCLVHGVLQPKAATLKDYLVKDGEQNRVRVFHQPVPNGKTIITSYKTLKTNGQISLLEVDLKTGRTHQIRAHLAFYGHPLVGDTKYGTNAMNKGNTHRYQALYAYKLRFDFSTDAGILSYLNGKEFTVDHVSFADEI
;
A
#
# COMPACT_ATOMS: atom_id res chain seq x y z
N LYS A 1 -10.45 0.41 0.71
CA LYS A 1 -10.43 -1.05 0.53
C LYS A 1 -10.32 -1.75 1.89
N LYS A 2 -11.11 -2.79 2.13
CA LYS A 2 -10.96 -3.66 3.32
C LYS A 2 -9.82 -4.68 3.10
N PRO A 3 -9.13 -5.14 4.16
CA PRO A 3 -8.23 -6.30 4.07
C PRO A 3 -8.95 -7.54 3.52
N GLY A 4 -8.23 -8.40 2.82
CA GLY A 4 -8.77 -9.62 2.19
C GLY A 4 -9.33 -9.41 0.77
N LEU A 5 -9.73 -8.20 0.39
CA LEU A 5 -10.22 -7.90 -0.95
C LEU A 5 -9.06 -7.74 -1.95
N VAL A 6 -9.12 -8.45 -3.06
CA VAL A 6 -8.15 -8.33 -4.18
C VAL A 6 -8.39 -7.01 -4.92
N VAL A 7 -7.32 -6.39 -5.41
CA VAL A 7 -7.41 -5.10 -6.12
C VAL A 7 -7.84 -5.30 -7.57
N HIS A 8 -7.16 -6.21 -8.29
CA HIS A 8 -7.48 -6.66 -9.65
C HIS A 8 -7.61 -8.17 -9.66
N GLU A 9 -8.15 -8.71 -10.73
CA GLU A 9 -8.11 -10.16 -10.98
C GLU A 9 -6.68 -10.68 -10.81
N ASP A 10 -6.56 -11.80 -10.16
CA ASP A 10 -5.33 -12.55 -9.97
C ASP A 10 -5.40 -13.88 -10.74
N ASP A 11 -4.31 -14.65 -10.69
CA ASP A 11 -4.20 -15.95 -11.37
C ASP A 11 -5.28 -16.95 -10.90
N ASP A 12 -5.88 -16.71 -9.72
CA ASP A 12 -6.98 -17.52 -9.17
C ASP A 12 -8.35 -17.13 -9.74
N ASN A 13 -8.44 -16.20 -10.71
CA ASN A 13 -9.69 -15.70 -11.31
C ASN A 13 -10.71 -15.26 -10.25
N THR A 14 -10.27 -14.57 -9.21
CA THR A 14 -11.15 -14.10 -8.14
C THR A 14 -12.23 -13.17 -8.71
N PRO A 15 -13.51 -13.54 -8.70
CA PRO A 15 -14.57 -12.76 -9.35
C PRO A 15 -14.90 -11.46 -8.62
N ASP A 16 -14.66 -11.41 -7.30
CA ASP A 16 -14.93 -10.25 -6.45
C ASP A 16 -13.65 -9.44 -6.19
N THR A 17 -13.42 -8.44 -7.03
CA THR A 17 -12.26 -7.55 -6.90
C THR A 17 -12.68 -6.11 -6.60
N LEU A 18 -11.73 -5.30 -6.10
CA LEU A 18 -12.00 -3.88 -5.86
C LEU A 18 -12.43 -3.16 -7.14
N ILE A 19 -11.79 -3.46 -8.28
CA ILE A 19 -12.15 -2.82 -9.55
C ILE A 19 -13.58 -3.16 -9.96
N HIS A 20 -14.01 -4.42 -9.85
CA HIS A 20 -15.40 -4.81 -10.17
C HIS A 20 -16.41 -4.09 -9.27
N ARG A 21 -16.11 -3.97 -7.96
CA ARG A 21 -16.98 -3.22 -7.04
C ARG A 21 -17.07 -1.73 -7.39
N ILE A 22 -15.96 -1.12 -7.84
CA ILE A 22 -15.93 0.28 -8.29
C ILE A 22 -16.75 0.45 -9.57
N LEU A 23 -16.57 -0.43 -10.56
CA LEU A 23 -17.33 -0.39 -11.81
C LEU A 23 -18.84 -0.51 -11.54
N HIS A 24 -19.23 -1.47 -10.71
CA HIS A 24 -20.64 -1.66 -10.30
C HIS A 24 -21.18 -0.42 -9.56
N TYR A 25 -20.41 0.16 -8.65
CA TYR A 25 -20.81 1.38 -7.96
C TYR A 25 -21.01 2.56 -8.92
N LEU A 26 -20.11 2.77 -9.86
CA LEU A 26 -20.18 3.86 -10.84
C LEU A 26 -21.31 3.62 -11.86
N TYR A 27 -21.53 2.37 -12.26
CA TYR A 27 -22.68 2.00 -13.10
C TYR A 27 -24.01 2.36 -12.44
N ASN A 28 -24.19 1.95 -11.18
CA ASN A 28 -25.41 2.27 -10.42
C ASN A 28 -25.62 3.78 -10.21
N LYS A 29 -24.52 4.56 -10.22
CA LYS A 29 -24.60 6.02 -10.17
C LYS A 29 -24.82 6.69 -11.52
N GLY A 30 -24.83 5.93 -12.61
CA GLY A 30 -24.88 6.48 -13.97
C GLY A 30 -23.61 7.19 -14.42
N GLU A 31 -22.49 6.98 -13.70
CA GLU A 31 -21.18 7.59 -14.00
C GLU A 31 -20.31 6.67 -14.88
N TYR A 32 -20.74 5.46 -15.16
CA TYR A 32 -20.10 4.50 -16.06
C TYR A 32 -21.17 3.72 -16.82
N ARG A 33 -21.06 3.69 -18.15
CA ARG A 33 -22.01 3.02 -19.06
C ARG A 33 -21.24 2.13 -20.03
N PRO A 34 -21.02 0.86 -19.72
CA PRO A 34 -20.24 -0.06 -20.56
C PRO A 34 -20.86 -0.30 -21.93
N GLU A 35 -22.17 -0.10 -22.06
CA GLU A 35 -22.92 -0.21 -23.31
C GLU A 35 -22.72 0.96 -24.29
N GLU A 36 -22.15 2.07 -23.85
CA GLU A 36 -21.87 3.21 -24.71
C GLU A 36 -20.53 2.98 -25.46
N GLU A 37 -20.58 3.08 -26.78
CA GLU A 37 -19.39 2.94 -27.62
C GLU A 37 -18.32 3.99 -27.23
N ASN A 38 -17.07 3.57 -27.10
CA ASN A 38 -15.96 4.39 -26.65
C ASN A 38 -16.03 4.90 -25.19
N SER A 39 -16.88 4.33 -24.36
CA SER A 39 -16.87 4.70 -22.94
C SER A 39 -15.53 4.32 -22.29
N PHE A 40 -14.96 5.26 -21.47
CA PHE A 40 -13.75 4.97 -20.70
C PHE A 40 -14.08 4.00 -19.57
N VAL A 41 -13.34 2.90 -19.48
CA VAL A 41 -13.46 1.97 -18.35
C VAL A 41 -12.69 2.55 -17.15
N PRO A 42 -13.37 2.91 -16.04
CA PRO A 42 -12.70 3.37 -14.83
C PRO A 42 -11.61 2.42 -14.36
N ALA A 43 -10.47 2.96 -13.95
CA ALA A 43 -9.28 2.18 -13.67
C ALA A 43 -8.61 2.60 -12.35
N LEU A 44 -7.93 1.64 -11.71
CA LEU A 44 -7.16 1.90 -10.49
C LEU A 44 -5.79 2.49 -10.84
N CYS A 45 -5.38 3.54 -10.12
CA CYS A 45 -4.10 4.22 -10.31
C CYS A 45 -2.99 3.62 -9.46
N ASN A 46 -3.32 2.89 -8.39
CA ASN A 46 -2.35 2.22 -7.53
C ASN A 46 -2.89 0.90 -6.99
N ARG A 47 -1.98 0.07 -6.51
CA ARG A 47 -2.29 -1.23 -5.92
C ARG A 47 -1.76 -1.30 -4.49
N ILE A 48 -2.48 -2.02 -3.64
CA ILE A 48 -2.01 -2.48 -2.33
C ILE A 48 -2.26 -3.99 -2.25
N ASP A 49 -1.55 -4.70 -1.40
CA ASP A 49 -1.68 -6.15 -1.26
C ASP A 49 -3.12 -6.57 -0.93
N ARG A 50 -3.51 -7.81 -1.28
CA ARG A 50 -4.84 -8.39 -0.96
C ARG A 50 -5.22 -8.11 0.50
N ASN A 51 -4.32 -8.42 1.42
CA ASN A 51 -4.55 -8.36 2.86
C ASN A 51 -4.18 -7.00 3.51
N THR A 52 -3.76 -6.01 2.73
CA THR A 52 -3.57 -4.63 3.18
C THR A 52 -4.85 -3.85 3.00
N GLY A 53 -5.31 -3.17 4.05
CA GLY A 53 -6.43 -2.24 4.00
C GLY A 53 -5.99 -0.83 3.60
N GLY A 54 -6.97 0.03 3.31
CA GLY A 54 -6.73 1.47 3.18
C GLY A 54 -7.06 2.09 1.82
N ILE A 55 -6.50 3.27 1.61
CA ILE A 55 -6.81 4.16 0.49
C ILE A 55 -6.25 3.60 -0.81
N VAL A 56 -7.12 3.55 -1.82
CA VAL A 56 -6.78 3.23 -3.22
C VAL A 56 -7.40 4.30 -4.10
N ILE A 57 -6.69 4.72 -5.14
CA ILE A 57 -7.11 5.77 -6.07
C ILE A 57 -7.65 5.11 -7.34
N ALA A 58 -8.83 5.55 -7.78
CA ALA A 58 -9.42 5.18 -9.06
C ALA A 58 -9.68 6.43 -9.90
N ALA A 59 -9.40 6.34 -11.19
CA ALA A 59 -9.73 7.36 -12.18
C ALA A 59 -11.03 7.02 -12.91
N LYS A 60 -11.92 7.98 -13.05
CA LYS A 60 -13.21 7.84 -13.75
C LYS A 60 -13.15 8.21 -15.22
N ASN A 61 -12.05 8.81 -15.69
CA ASN A 61 -11.84 9.16 -17.09
C ASN A 61 -10.35 9.07 -17.49
N ALA A 62 -10.09 9.00 -18.78
CA ALA A 62 -8.75 8.81 -19.33
C ALA A 62 -7.78 9.96 -19.01
N ALA A 63 -8.26 11.19 -18.96
CA ALA A 63 -7.43 12.35 -18.61
C ALA A 63 -6.95 12.27 -17.17
N ALA A 64 -7.85 11.96 -16.22
CA ALA A 64 -7.51 11.77 -14.82
C ALA A 64 -6.54 10.60 -14.63
N LEU A 65 -6.75 9.45 -15.32
CA LEU A 65 -5.85 8.30 -15.24
C LEU A 65 -4.43 8.67 -15.67
N ARG A 66 -4.29 9.35 -16.81
CA ARG A 66 -2.99 9.77 -17.35
C ARG A 66 -2.27 10.71 -16.39
N ILE A 67 -2.97 11.72 -15.87
CA ILE A 67 -2.41 12.69 -14.92
C ILE A 67 -1.98 11.97 -13.64
N LEU A 68 -2.85 11.17 -13.03
CA LEU A 68 -2.55 10.46 -11.78
C LEU A 68 -1.37 9.49 -11.93
N ASN A 69 -1.30 8.75 -13.04
CA ASN A 69 -0.18 7.85 -13.31
C ASN A 69 1.14 8.63 -13.42
N GLN A 70 1.14 9.81 -14.07
CA GLN A 70 2.31 10.67 -14.14
C GLN A 70 2.69 11.21 -12.76
N LYS A 71 1.72 11.75 -11.99
CA LYS A 71 1.94 12.25 -10.63
C LYS A 71 2.47 11.19 -9.67
N ILE A 72 1.99 9.95 -9.78
CA ILE A 72 2.51 8.80 -9.02
C ILE A 72 3.95 8.47 -9.43
N LYS A 73 4.26 8.47 -10.73
CA LYS A 73 5.59 8.22 -11.26
C LYS A 73 6.58 9.29 -10.79
N ASP A 74 6.16 10.55 -10.78
CA ASP A 74 6.97 11.71 -10.40
C ASP A 74 7.02 11.92 -8.87
N ARG A 75 6.35 11.03 -8.10
CA ARG A 75 6.30 11.06 -6.63
C ARG A 75 5.67 12.33 -6.05
N GLU A 76 4.71 12.87 -6.74
CA GLU A 76 3.93 14.03 -6.32
C GLU A 76 2.69 13.66 -5.48
N LEU A 77 2.67 12.42 -4.97
CA LEU A 77 1.71 11.94 -3.97
C LEU A 77 2.47 11.34 -2.79
N SER A 78 2.14 11.80 -1.59
CA SER A 78 2.62 11.21 -0.34
C SER A 78 1.64 10.15 0.15
N LYS A 79 2.12 8.94 0.39
CA LYS A 79 1.33 7.82 0.91
C LYS A 79 1.93 7.32 2.21
N LYS A 80 1.15 7.40 3.29
CA LYS A 80 1.56 6.91 4.59
C LYS A 80 0.75 5.69 5.01
N TYR A 81 1.42 4.80 5.69
CA TYR A 81 0.87 3.57 6.22
C TYR A 81 1.00 3.53 7.74
N LEU A 82 0.04 2.90 8.39
CA LEU A 82 0.21 2.41 9.77
C LEU A 82 0.51 0.91 9.71
N CYS A 83 1.40 0.45 10.57
CA CYS A 83 1.62 -0.98 10.77
C CYS A 83 2.02 -1.29 12.21
N LEU A 84 1.65 -2.50 12.67
CA LEU A 84 2.23 -3.09 13.88
C LEU A 84 3.37 -4.03 13.48
N VAL A 85 4.48 -3.92 14.19
CA VAL A 85 5.65 -4.79 14.01
C VAL A 85 6.05 -5.44 15.33
N HIS A 86 6.69 -6.60 15.25
CA HIS A 86 7.29 -7.26 16.39
C HIS A 86 8.55 -6.53 16.84
N GLY A 87 8.69 -6.36 18.16
CA GLY A 87 9.85 -5.75 18.80
C GLY A 87 9.81 -4.22 18.84
N VAL A 88 10.92 -3.65 19.28
CA VAL A 88 11.14 -2.21 19.45
C VAL A 88 12.27 -1.76 18.53
N LEU A 89 11.93 -0.87 17.60
CA LEU A 89 12.91 -0.36 16.63
C LEU A 89 13.82 0.71 17.27
N GLN A 90 15.11 0.58 16.98
CA GLN A 90 16.13 1.59 17.31
C GLN A 90 16.92 1.91 16.04
N PRO A 91 17.05 3.20 15.67
CA PRO A 91 16.40 4.38 16.27
C PRO A 91 14.88 4.40 16.08
N LYS A 92 14.17 5.21 16.87
CA LYS A 92 12.69 5.34 16.78
C LYS A 92 12.19 5.90 15.44
N ALA A 93 13.06 6.46 14.62
CA ALA A 93 12.78 6.93 13.27
C ALA A 93 14.02 6.76 12.41
N ALA A 94 13.84 6.25 11.19
CA ALA A 94 14.92 6.12 10.21
C ALA A 94 14.37 6.06 8.78
N THR A 95 15.29 6.23 7.83
CA THR A 95 15.06 5.96 6.42
C THR A 95 15.95 4.80 6.00
N LEU A 96 15.35 3.68 5.67
CA LEU A 96 16.01 2.48 5.20
C LEU A 96 16.15 2.54 3.67
N LYS A 97 17.33 2.19 3.15
CA LYS A 97 17.63 2.16 1.71
C LYS A 97 18.37 0.88 1.37
N ASP A 98 17.72 0.02 0.60
CA ASP A 98 18.18 -1.32 0.25
C ASP A 98 17.74 -1.69 -1.17
N TYR A 99 17.95 -2.94 -1.56
CA TYR A 99 17.61 -3.48 -2.87
C TYR A 99 16.64 -4.65 -2.73
N LEU A 100 15.67 -4.75 -3.63
CA LEU A 100 14.61 -5.75 -3.61
C LEU A 100 14.58 -6.50 -4.93
N VAL A 101 14.57 -7.83 -4.85
CA VAL A 101 14.38 -8.74 -6.00
C VAL A 101 13.07 -9.48 -5.81
N LYS A 102 12.26 -9.56 -6.87
CA LYS A 102 11.04 -10.38 -6.87
C LYS A 102 11.41 -11.83 -7.19
N ASP A 103 11.03 -12.75 -6.32
CA ASP A 103 11.02 -14.17 -6.57
C ASP A 103 9.69 -14.52 -7.26
N GLY A 104 9.75 -14.83 -8.54
CA GLY A 104 8.54 -15.06 -9.35
C GLY A 104 7.78 -16.31 -8.98
N GLU A 105 8.48 -17.38 -8.59
CA GLU A 105 7.88 -18.69 -8.29
C GLU A 105 7.14 -18.71 -6.95
N GLN A 106 7.66 -17.99 -5.95
CA GLN A 106 7.10 -18.00 -4.60
C GLN A 106 6.18 -16.82 -4.30
N ASN A 107 5.93 -15.92 -5.27
CA ASN A 107 5.23 -14.65 -5.02
C ASN A 107 5.77 -13.92 -3.77
N ARG A 108 7.09 -13.95 -3.60
CA ARG A 108 7.84 -13.32 -2.50
C ARG A 108 8.83 -12.32 -3.06
N VAL A 109 9.40 -11.53 -2.17
CA VAL A 109 10.52 -10.65 -2.48
C VAL A 109 11.64 -10.88 -1.47
N ARG A 110 12.88 -10.66 -1.91
CA ARG A 110 14.08 -10.71 -1.06
C ARG A 110 14.74 -9.36 -1.02
N VAL A 111 15.22 -8.96 0.14
CA VAL A 111 15.90 -7.68 0.37
C VAL A 111 17.40 -7.92 0.54
N PHE A 112 18.22 -6.99 0.03
CA PHE A 112 19.68 -7.05 0.07
C PHE A 112 20.23 -5.66 0.40
N HIS A 113 21.27 -5.58 1.25
CA HIS A 113 21.95 -4.33 1.56
C HIS A 113 22.76 -3.77 0.38
N GLN A 114 23.29 -4.65 -0.47
CA GLN A 114 24.10 -4.27 -1.62
C GLN A 114 23.31 -4.43 -2.94
N PRO A 115 23.69 -3.67 -3.98
CA PRO A 115 23.13 -3.87 -5.31
C PRO A 115 23.30 -5.31 -5.77
N VAL A 116 22.25 -5.89 -6.33
CA VAL A 116 22.25 -7.25 -6.91
C VAL A 116 21.62 -7.23 -8.30
N PRO A 117 21.93 -8.20 -9.18
CA PRO A 117 21.29 -8.30 -10.48
C PRO A 117 19.76 -8.29 -10.36
N ASN A 118 19.10 -7.52 -11.24
CA ASN A 118 17.64 -7.28 -11.20
C ASN A 118 17.09 -6.63 -9.93
N GLY A 119 17.94 -6.22 -8.98
CA GLY A 119 17.58 -5.53 -7.76
C GLY A 119 16.99 -4.15 -8.05
N LYS A 120 15.85 -3.84 -7.44
CA LYS A 120 15.22 -2.51 -7.49
C LYS A 120 15.46 -1.80 -6.18
N THR A 121 15.95 -0.57 -6.24
CA THR A 121 16.09 0.27 -5.04
C THR A 121 14.76 0.42 -4.34
N ILE A 122 14.76 0.21 -3.03
CA ILE A 122 13.65 0.46 -2.11
C ILE A 122 14.08 1.49 -1.06
N ILE A 123 13.17 2.42 -0.75
CA ILE A 123 13.37 3.43 0.28
C ILE A 123 12.10 3.48 1.12
N THR A 124 12.25 3.19 2.40
CA THR A 124 11.15 3.13 3.38
C THR A 124 11.54 3.97 4.59
N SER A 125 10.83 5.06 4.85
CA SER A 125 11.00 5.84 6.08
C SER A 125 9.97 5.40 7.10
N TYR A 126 10.35 5.29 8.36
CA TYR A 126 9.43 4.97 9.44
C TYR A 126 9.65 5.89 10.65
N LYS A 127 8.60 6.01 11.44
CA LYS A 127 8.59 6.63 12.77
C LYS A 127 7.77 5.77 13.72
N THR A 128 8.35 5.39 14.84
CA THR A 128 7.62 4.72 15.93
C THR A 128 6.71 5.72 16.62
N LEU A 129 5.42 5.43 16.63
CA LEU A 129 4.39 6.25 17.28
C LEU A 129 4.18 5.81 18.73
N LYS A 130 4.05 4.48 18.94
CA LYS A 130 3.84 3.85 20.26
C LYS A 130 4.59 2.52 20.33
N THR A 131 4.84 2.04 21.52
CA THR A 131 5.35 0.67 21.78
C THR A 131 4.98 0.22 23.19
N ASN A 132 4.73 -1.07 23.36
CA ASN A 132 4.55 -1.71 24.67
C ASN A 132 5.74 -2.61 25.06
N GLY A 133 6.86 -2.53 24.34
CA GLY A 133 8.05 -3.34 24.55
C GLY A 133 8.10 -4.66 23.76
N GLN A 134 6.94 -5.18 23.35
CA GLN A 134 6.83 -6.41 22.54
C GLN A 134 6.48 -6.13 21.08
N ILE A 135 5.62 -5.15 20.86
CA ILE A 135 5.20 -4.67 19.55
C ILE A 135 5.30 -3.14 19.48
N SER A 136 5.43 -2.63 18.27
CA SER A 136 5.49 -1.19 18.00
C SER A 136 4.53 -0.81 16.89
N LEU A 137 3.82 0.31 17.07
CA LEU A 137 3.03 0.98 16.04
C LEU A 137 3.93 1.94 15.28
N LEU A 138 4.05 1.75 13.98
CA LEU A 138 4.83 2.61 13.12
C LEU A 138 3.94 3.39 12.15
N GLU A 139 4.30 4.67 11.92
CA GLU A 139 3.95 5.38 10.71
C GLU A 139 5.06 5.15 9.69
N VAL A 140 4.69 4.69 8.49
CA VAL A 140 5.62 4.39 7.39
C VAL A 140 5.31 5.29 6.20
N ASP A 141 6.36 5.96 5.69
CA ASP A 141 6.32 6.77 4.47
C ASP A 141 7.07 6.04 3.35
N LEU A 142 6.36 5.67 2.29
CA LEU A 142 6.92 4.98 1.14
C LEU A 142 7.46 5.97 0.11
N LYS A 143 8.80 6.07 0.00
CA LYS A 143 9.46 6.81 -1.09
C LYS A 143 9.52 6.02 -2.39
N THR A 144 9.41 4.70 -2.32
CA THR A 144 9.27 3.77 -3.45
C THR A 144 8.11 2.81 -3.15
N GLY A 145 7.43 2.28 -4.19
CA GLY A 145 6.26 1.41 -4.00
C GLY A 145 6.44 0.07 -4.72
N ARG A 146 7.27 -0.83 -4.17
CA ARG A 146 7.46 -2.18 -4.72
C ARG A 146 6.58 -3.19 -4.02
N THR A 147 6.32 -4.31 -4.70
CA THR A 147 5.55 -5.44 -4.15
C THR A 147 6.07 -5.81 -2.76
N HIS A 148 5.17 -5.95 -1.79
CA HIS A 148 5.47 -6.33 -0.40
C HIS A 148 6.56 -5.48 0.28
N GLN A 149 6.89 -4.28 -0.22
CA GLN A 149 8.07 -3.53 0.22
C GLN A 149 8.11 -3.33 1.73
N ILE A 150 7.07 -2.77 2.36
CA ILE A 150 7.06 -2.52 3.81
C ILE A 150 7.27 -3.83 4.58
N ARG A 151 6.55 -4.86 4.19
CA ARG A 151 6.55 -6.18 4.84
C ARG A 151 7.93 -6.83 4.83
N ALA A 152 8.52 -6.94 3.63
CA ALA A 152 9.83 -7.56 3.46
C ALA A 152 10.96 -6.71 4.04
N HIS A 153 10.88 -5.38 3.91
CA HIS A 153 11.92 -4.46 4.36
C HIS A 153 12.02 -4.45 5.89
N LEU A 154 10.90 -4.30 6.60
CA LEU A 154 10.90 -4.34 8.06
C LEU A 154 11.27 -5.73 8.62
N ALA A 155 10.81 -6.81 7.95
CA ALA A 155 11.21 -8.17 8.32
C ALA A 155 12.73 -8.41 8.14
N PHE A 156 13.34 -7.84 7.10
CA PHE A 156 14.77 -7.91 6.85
C PHE A 156 15.59 -7.28 7.97
N TYR A 157 15.06 -6.23 8.61
CA TYR A 157 15.66 -5.60 9.80
C TYR A 157 15.25 -6.26 11.13
N GLY A 158 14.62 -7.44 11.08
CA GLY A 158 14.25 -8.20 12.28
C GLY A 158 12.91 -7.81 12.90
N HIS A 159 12.15 -6.93 12.26
CA HIS A 159 10.85 -6.43 12.74
C HIS A 159 9.70 -6.76 11.78
N PRO A 160 9.36 -8.05 11.55
CA PRO A 160 8.26 -8.41 10.69
C PRO A 160 6.93 -7.85 11.24
N LEU A 161 5.98 -7.64 10.33
CA LEU A 161 4.65 -7.17 10.71
C LEU A 161 3.90 -8.23 11.52
N VAL A 162 3.15 -7.78 12.50
CA VAL A 162 2.23 -8.63 13.27
C VAL A 162 1.19 -9.21 12.33
N GLY A 163 0.96 -10.54 12.40
CA GLY A 163 0.04 -11.26 11.52
C GLY A 163 0.56 -11.55 10.12
N ASP A 164 1.79 -11.17 9.79
CA ASP A 164 2.38 -11.50 8.49
C ASP A 164 2.93 -12.93 8.47
N THR A 165 2.22 -13.86 7.84
CA THR A 165 2.63 -15.26 7.70
C THR A 165 3.65 -15.49 6.58
N LYS A 166 3.88 -14.49 5.72
CA LYS A 166 4.83 -14.60 4.60
C LYS A 166 6.25 -14.19 4.99
N TYR A 167 6.41 -13.14 5.77
CA TYR A 167 7.69 -12.58 6.19
C TYR A 167 7.97 -12.69 7.69
N GLY A 168 6.96 -12.97 8.51
CA GLY A 168 7.10 -13.36 9.91
C GLY A 168 7.24 -14.86 10.09
N THR A 169 7.43 -15.31 11.32
CA THR A 169 7.47 -16.73 11.70
C THR A 169 6.21 -17.13 12.44
N ASN A 170 5.89 -18.44 12.42
CA ASN A 170 4.75 -18.97 13.19
C ASN A 170 4.95 -18.74 14.70
N ALA A 171 6.18 -18.80 15.19
CA ALA A 171 6.49 -18.57 16.61
C ALA A 171 6.16 -17.11 17.02
N MET A 172 6.54 -16.12 16.19
CA MET A 172 6.26 -14.71 16.45
C MET A 172 4.75 -14.41 16.40
N ASN A 173 4.01 -15.08 15.52
CA ASN A 173 2.58 -14.90 15.36
C ASN A 173 1.73 -15.80 16.28
N LYS A 174 2.34 -16.61 17.15
CA LYS A 174 1.63 -17.48 18.08
C LYS A 174 0.81 -16.63 19.07
N GLY A 175 -0.48 -16.93 19.17
CA GLY A 175 -1.42 -16.16 20.02
C GLY A 175 -1.90 -14.84 19.44
N ASN A 176 -1.45 -14.49 18.24
CA ASN A 176 -1.93 -13.31 17.54
C ASN A 176 -3.34 -13.55 16.98
N THR A 177 -4.22 -12.55 17.16
CA THR A 177 -5.61 -12.57 16.68
C THR A 177 -5.78 -12.00 15.28
N HIS A 178 -4.73 -11.41 14.70
CA HIS A 178 -4.79 -10.83 13.36
C HIS A 178 -4.87 -11.90 12.28
N ARG A 179 -5.96 -11.89 11.52
CA ARG A 179 -6.13 -12.78 10.35
C ARG A 179 -5.15 -12.45 9.22
N TYR A 180 -4.71 -11.19 9.14
CA TYR A 180 -3.85 -10.63 8.11
C TYR A 180 -2.75 -9.77 8.73
N GLN A 181 -1.71 -9.43 7.96
CA GLN A 181 -0.70 -8.47 8.39
C GLN A 181 -1.34 -7.15 8.84
N ALA A 182 -0.97 -6.65 10.00
CA ALA A 182 -1.39 -5.36 10.52
C ALA A 182 -0.72 -4.22 9.72
N LEU A 183 -1.28 -3.93 8.54
CA LEU A 183 -0.80 -2.91 7.60
C LEU A 183 -1.98 -2.20 6.94
N TYR A 184 -1.94 -0.87 6.97
CA TYR A 184 -3.03 -0.04 6.46
C TYR A 184 -2.52 1.22 5.77
N ALA A 185 -2.93 1.46 4.52
CA ALA A 185 -2.68 2.71 3.79
C ALA A 185 -3.67 3.77 4.32
N TYR A 186 -3.28 4.49 5.38
CA TYR A 186 -4.22 5.31 6.14
C TYR A 186 -4.28 6.77 5.70
N LYS A 187 -3.23 7.25 5.01
CA LYS A 187 -3.16 8.66 4.63
C LYS A 187 -2.62 8.81 3.20
N LEU A 188 -3.25 9.70 2.45
CA LEU A 188 -2.88 10.09 1.10
C LEU A 188 -2.92 11.61 1.00
N ARG A 189 -1.83 12.22 0.53
CA ARG A 189 -1.77 13.65 0.23
C ARG A 189 -1.30 13.87 -1.19
N PHE A 190 -1.93 14.84 -1.85
CA PHE A 190 -1.56 15.30 -3.18
C PHE A 190 -0.64 16.53 -3.05
N ASP A 191 0.61 16.40 -3.46
CA ASP A 191 1.65 17.44 -3.37
C ASP A 191 2.20 17.70 -4.78
N PHE A 192 1.37 18.33 -5.63
CA PHE A 192 1.71 18.59 -7.03
C PHE A 192 2.72 19.74 -7.14
N SER A 193 3.88 19.47 -7.71
CA SER A 193 4.91 20.46 -8.06
C SER A 193 4.85 20.87 -9.51
N THR A 194 4.13 20.11 -10.36
CA THR A 194 3.93 20.37 -11.77
C THR A 194 2.44 20.50 -12.10
N ASP A 195 2.09 21.00 -13.28
CA ASP A 195 0.70 21.15 -13.69
C ASP A 195 -0.07 19.80 -13.59
N ALA A 196 -1.27 19.88 -13.06
CA ALA A 196 -2.18 18.74 -12.89
C ALA A 196 -3.48 18.88 -13.69
N GLY A 197 -3.58 19.89 -14.56
CA GLY A 197 -4.72 20.11 -15.44
C GLY A 197 -6.05 20.03 -14.68
N ILE A 198 -6.97 19.18 -15.14
CA ILE A 198 -8.30 19.00 -14.53
C ILE A 198 -8.26 18.52 -13.07
N LEU A 199 -7.12 18.06 -12.56
CA LEU A 199 -6.94 17.59 -11.19
C LEU A 199 -6.24 18.61 -10.29
N SER A 200 -5.97 19.84 -10.75
CA SER A 200 -5.29 20.87 -9.96
C SER A 200 -5.99 21.18 -8.62
N TYR A 201 -7.31 21.01 -8.56
CA TYR A 201 -8.11 21.17 -7.34
C TYR A 201 -7.74 20.17 -6.21
N LEU A 202 -7.04 19.09 -6.53
CA LEU A 202 -6.53 18.12 -5.54
C LEU A 202 -5.24 18.57 -4.86
N ASN A 203 -4.52 19.53 -5.44
CA ASN A 203 -3.23 19.96 -4.89
C ASN A 203 -3.38 20.44 -3.45
N GLY A 204 -2.54 19.93 -2.57
CA GLY A 204 -2.58 20.19 -1.12
C GLY A 204 -3.68 19.41 -0.36
N LYS A 205 -4.59 18.69 -1.05
CA LYS A 205 -5.61 17.89 -0.39
C LYS A 205 -4.99 16.66 0.28
N GLU A 206 -5.44 16.40 1.51
CA GLU A 206 -5.09 15.22 2.29
C GLU A 206 -6.36 14.42 2.62
N PHE A 207 -6.26 13.11 2.46
CA PHE A 207 -7.30 12.15 2.82
C PHE A 207 -6.73 11.22 3.87
N THR A 208 -7.41 11.12 5.00
CA THR A 208 -7.02 10.28 6.13
C THR A 208 -8.16 9.33 6.48
N VAL A 209 -7.83 8.12 6.85
CA VAL A 209 -8.79 7.17 7.44
C VAL A 209 -8.84 7.45 8.94
N ASP A 210 -10.02 7.79 9.44
CA ASP A 210 -10.20 8.25 10.81
C ASP A 210 -9.85 7.19 11.87
N HIS A 211 -10.08 5.91 11.55
CA HIS A 211 -9.86 4.82 12.48
C HIS A 211 -9.23 3.60 11.80
N VAL A 212 -8.11 3.14 12.36
CA VAL A 212 -7.42 1.90 11.97
C VAL A 212 -7.38 1.00 13.20
N SER A 213 -8.18 -0.06 13.21
CA SER A 213 -8.51 -0.86 14.39
C SER A 213 -7.30 -1.32 15.20
N PHE A 214 -6.24 -1.78 14.57
CA PHE A 214 -5.04 -2.25 15.27
C PHE A 214 -4.20 -1.12 15.88
N ALA A 215 -4.44 0.15 15.55
CA ALA A 215 -3.69 1.28 16.11
C ALA A 215 -4.01 1.54 17.58
N ASP A 216 -5.11 0.98 18.07
CA ASP A 216 -5.57 1.13 19.46
C ASP A 216 -5.12 -0.04 20.36
N GLU A 217 -4.39 -1.02 19.81
CA GLU A 217 -3.94 -2.21 20.56
C GLU A 217 -2.71 -1.94 21.45
N ILE A 218 -2.10 -0.76 21.35
CA ILE A 218 -0.95 -0.32 22.16
C ILE A 218 -1.03 1.16 22.55
#